data_967f756cd96dccc701f0e26b963e8f95
#
_entry.id   967f756cd96dccc701f0e26b963e8f95
#
_cell.length_a   1.000
_cell.length_b   1.000
_cell.length_c   1.000
_cell.angle_alpha   90.00
_cell.angle_beta   90.00
_cell.angle_gamma   90.00
#
_symmetry.space_group_name_H-M   'P 1'
#
loop_
_entity.id
_entity.type
_entity.pdbx_description
1 polymer ?
#
loop_
_entity_poly.entity_id
_entity_poly.type
_entity_poly.pdbx_seq_one_letter_code
_entity_poly.pdbx_strand_id
1 'polypeptide(L)'
;MPRATTKTDLLASADGRFDRLWQLIDGMEEEIQRAPFAEEMAMMGKEAHWTRDKNLRDMLVHLYEWHQLLLHWIQANQAGERKPFLPEPYNWKTYPSMNVELWKKHQTTPLDKAKSMLKESHQAVMTLLVTFSDEELFTKGLFDWTGTSTLGSYAVSATASHYDWAMKKIKAHIKTSTK
;
A
#
# COMPACT_ATOMS: atom_id res chain seq x y z
N MET A 1 -13.51 3.97 10.13
CA MET A 1 -14.01 5.22 9.49
C MET A 1 -14.56 4.87 8.12
N PRO A 2 -15.62 5.52 7.63
CA PRO A 2 -16.12 5.28 6.29
C PRO A 2 -15.03 5.56 5.25
N ARG A 3 -15.15 4.93 4.08
CA ARG A 3 -14.22 5.11 2.96
C ARG A 3 -14.38 6.53 2.41
N ALA A 4 -13.27 7.20 2.09
CA ALA A 4 -13.31 8.55 1.54
C ALA A 4 -14.09 8.59 0.22
N THR A 5 -14.92 9.63 0.06
CA THR A 5 -15.73 9.90 -1.13
C THR A 5 -15.53 11.31 -1.67
N THR A 6 -14.62 12.07 -1.06
CA THR A 6 -14.18 13.39 -1.50
C THR A 6 -12.66 13.47 -1.54
N LYS A 7 -12.12 14.37 -2.36
CA LYS A 7 -10.68 14.65 -2.43
C LYS A 7 -10.12 15.03 -1.07
N THR A 8 -10.78 15.92 -0.35
CA THR A 8 -10.34 16.35 0.98
C THR A 8 -10.23 15.19 1.94
N ASP A 9 -11.25 14.32 2.00
CA ASP A 9 -11.23 13.14 2.86
C ASP A 9 -10.18 12.11 2.43
N LEU A 10 -9.98 11.93 1.12
CA LEU A 10 -8.96 11.04 0.58
C LEU A 10 -7.57 11.47 1.03
N LEU A 11 -7.21 12.74 0.80
CA LEU A 11 -5.89 13.27 1.15
C LEU A 11 -5.68 13.23 2.67
N ALA A 12 -6.63 13.74 3.45
CA ALA A 12 -6.55 13.74 4.90
C ALA A 12 -6.45 12.33 5.49
N SER A 13 -7.20 11.36 4.95
CA SER A 13 -7.16 9.99 5.42
C SER A 13 -5.87 9.27 5.03
N ALA A 14 -5.32 9.54 3.85
CA ALA A 14 -4.06 8.95 3.41
C ALA A 14 -2.90 9.46 4.27
N ASP A 15 -2.74 10.78 4.42
CA ASP A 15 -1.69 11.38 5.24
C ASP A 15 -1.83 10.98 6.71
N GLY A 16 -3.02 11.12 7.29
CA GLY A 16 -3.23 10.84 8.71
C GLY A 16 -3.00 9.36 9.07
N ARG A 17 -3.28 8.42 8.16
CA ARG A 17 -2.97 7.00 8.39
C ARG A 17 -1.49 6.68 8.16
N PHE A 18 -0.87 7.36 7.21
CA PHE A 18 0.56 7.25 6.97
C PHE A 18 1.36 7.75 8.19
N ASP A 19 1.00 8.90 8.74
CA ASP A 19 1.62 9.42 9.97
C ASP A 19 1.47 8.44 11.14
N ARG A 20 0.28 7.86 11.34
CA ARG A 20 0.05 6.85 12.39
C ARG A 20 0.86 5.57 12.16
N LEU A 21 1.01 5.15 10.92
CA LEU A 21 1.87 4.02 10.56
C LEU A 21 3.31 4.30 10.99
N TRP A 22 3.83 5.50 10.69
CA TRP A 22 5.18 5.89 11.08
C TRP A 22 5.33 6.06 12.59
N GLN A 23 4.34 6.62 13.28
CA GLN A 23 4.34 6.67 14.75
C GLN A 23 4.47 5.30 15.38
N LEU A 24 3.81 4.28 14.82
CA LEU A 24 3.95 2.89 15.29
C LEU A 24 5.35 2.32 14.99
N ILE A 25 5.89 2.58 13.79
CA ILE A 25 7.22 2.09 13.40
C ILE A 25 8.31 2.75 14.24
N ASP A 26 8.28 4.07 14.35
CA ASP A 26 9.29 4.85 15.05
C ASP A 26 9.20 4.66 16.60
N GLY A 27 8.02 4.25 17.09
CA GLY A 27 7.82 3.89 18.50
C GLY A 27 8.29 2.50 18.89
N MET A 28 8.68 1.64 17.91
CA MET A 28 9.28 0.35 18.19
C MET A 28 10.78 0.48 18.48
N GLU A 29 11.29 -0.29 19.42
CA GLU A 29 12.74 -0.47 19.59
C GLU A 29 13.37 -1.01 18.30
N GLU A 30 14.60 -0.62 18.01
CA GLU A 30 15.28 -1.00 16.76
C GLU A 30 15.40 -2.53 16.62
N GLU A 31 15.61 -3.25 17.71
CA GLU A 31 15.65 -4.70 17.74
C GLU A 31 14.33 -5.31 17.26
N ILE A 32 13.17 -4.76 17.72
CA ILE A 32 11.84 -5.22 17.28
C ILE A 32 11.61 -4.89 15.81
N GLN A 33 12.04 -3.71 15.34
CA GLN A 33 11.91 -3.36 13.92
C GLN A 33 12.66 -4.33 13.01
N ARG A 34 13.79 -4.88 13.46
CA ARG A 34 14.65 -5.80 12.69
C ARG A 34 14.31 -7.27 12.92
N ALA A 35 13.55 -7.58 13.96
CA ALA A 35 13.16 -8.95 14.28
C ALA A 35 12.25 -9.56 13.20
N PRO A 36 12.35 -10.88 12.95
CA PRO A 36 11.38 -11.58 12.12
C PRO A 36 10.00 -11.59 12.81
N PHE A 37 8.95 -11.66 12.02
CA PHE A 37 7.61 -11.88 12.54
C PHE A 37 7.52 -13.26 13.19
N ALA A 38 6.88 -13.35 14.35
CA ALA A 38 6.69 -14.60 15.05
C ALA A 38 5.86 -15.59 14.20
N GLU A 39 6.18 -16.88 14.28
CA GLU A 39 5.48 -17.93 13.50
C GLU A 39 3.97 -17.93 13.74
N GLU A 40 3.53 -17.64 14.97
CA GLU A 40 2.11 -17.55 15.33
C GLU A 40 1.35 -16.47 14.53
N MET A 41 2.05 -15.45 14.02
CA MET A 41 1.42 -14.43 13.17
C MET A 41 0.89 -15.00 11.85
N ALA A 42 1.49 -16.06 11.33
CA ALA A 42 1.02 -16.71 10.11
C ALA A 42 -0.40 -17.30 10.25
N MET A 43 -0.86 -17.53 11.47
CA MET A 43 -2.19 -18.07 11.76
C MET A 43 -3.21 -17.00 12.21
N MET A 44 -2.82 -15.72 12.26
CA MET A 44 -3.69 -14.63 12.71
C MET A 44 -4.74 -14.18 11.69
N GLY A 45 -4.64 -14.67 10.44
CA GLY A 45 -5.59 -14.40 9.37
C GLY A 45 -5.49 -15.41 8.25
N LYS A 46 -6.48 -15.37 7.36
CA LYS A 46 -6.56 -16.28 6.19
C LYS A 46 -5.90 -15.71 4.94
N GLU A 47 -5.61 -14.42 4.94
CA GLU A 47 -5.04 -13.72 3.81
C GLU A 47 -3.58 -14.11 3.61
N ALA A 48 -3.18 -14.30 2.34
CA ALA A 48 -1.85 -14.81 1.97
C ALA A 48 -0.67 -13.99 2.53
N HIS A 49 -0.87 -12.71 2.80
CA HIS A 49 0.18 -11.87 3.38
C HIS A 49 0.62 -12.29 4.79
N TRP A 50 -0.24 -12.95 5.58
CA TRP A 50 0.13 -13.42 6.92
C TRP A 50 1.23 -14.46 6.89
N THR A 51 1.24 -15.31 5.86
CA THR A 51 2.28 -16.34 5.66
C THR A 51 3.44 -15.86 4.78
N ARG A 52 3.18 -14.95 3.83
CA ARG A 52 4.17 -14.44 2.89
C ARG A 52 5.20 -13.54 3.56
N ASP A 53 4.74 -12.52 4.30
CA ASP A 53 5.63 -11.50 4.86
C ASP A 53 6.29 -12.01 6.15
N LYS A 54 7.61 -11.91 6.22
CA LYS A 54 8.41 -12.46 7.30
C LYS A 54 8.96 -11.41 8.28
N ASN A 55 8.90 -10.14 7.92
CA ASN A 55 9.44 -9.03 8.71
C ASN A 55 8.85 -7.69 8.28
N LEU A 56 9.23 -6.63 8.98
CA LEU A 56 8.78 -5.27 8.69
C LEU A 56 9.13 -4.83 7.26
N ARG A 57 10.36 -5.15 6.77
CA ARG A 57 10.75 -4.83 5.39
C ARG A 57 9.75 -5.35 4.37
N ASP A 58 9.35 -6.62 4.46
CA ASP A 58 8.45 -7.26 3.50
C ASP A 58 7.12 -6.53 3.40
N MET A 59 6.62 -6.05 4.53
CA MET A 59 5.40 -5.24 4.57
C MET A 59 5.59 -3.86 3.94
N LEU A 60 6.70 -3.17 4.24
CA LEU A 60 6.97 -1.84 3.70
C LEU A 60 7.16 -1.86 2.18
N VAL A 61 7.87 -2.84 1.64
CA VAL A 61 8.05 -2.96 0.19
C VAL A 61 6.75 -3.35 -0.53
N HIS A 62 5.85 -4.09 0.13
CA HIS A 62 4.52 -4.34 -0.41
C HIS A 62 3.72 -3.04 -0.59
N LEU A 63 3.70 -2.18 0.42
CA LEU A 63 3.06 -0.86 0.32
C LEU A 63 3.70 -0.01 -0.78
N TYR A 64 5.04 0.01 -0.85
CA TYR A 64 5.79 0.71 -1.89
C TYR A 64 5.42 0.24 -3.29
N GLU A 65 5.41 -1.05 -3.55
CA GLU A 65 5.08 -1.60 -4.88
C GLU A 65 3.64 -1.27 -5.28
N TRP A 66 2.69 -1.27 -4.36
CA TRP A 66 1.32 -0.86 -4.65
C TRP A 66 1.19 0.65 -4.93
N HIS A 67 2.05 1.49 -4.33
CA HIS A 67 2.19 2.89 -4.75
C HIS A 67 2.73 2.98 -6.18
N GLN A 68 3.75 2.18 -6.54
CA GLN A 68 4.30 2.16 -7.89
C GLN A 68 3.25 1.73 -8.93
N LEU A 69 2.45 0.70 -8.62
CA LEU A 69 1.34 0.29 -9.50
C LEU A 69 0.36 1.45 -9.73
N LEU A 70 -0.04 2.15 -8.68
CA LEU A 70 -0.95 3.29 -8.78
C LEU A 70 -0.35 4.43 -9.62
N LEU A 71 0.90 4.81 -9.34
CA LEU A 71 1.60 5.89 -10.03
C LEU A 71 1.76 5.58 -11.53
N HIS A 72 2.29 4.42 -11.86
CA HIS A 72 2.52 4.01 -13.25
C HIS A 72 1.20 3.89 -14.02
N TRP A 73 0.16 3.33 -13.41
CA TRP A 73 -1.15 3.19 -14.03
C TRP A 73 -1.78 4.54 -14.37
N ILE A 74 -1.77 5.49 -13.43
CA ILE A 74 -2.33 6.83 -13.65
C ILE A 74 -1.51 7.55 -14.73
N GLN A 75 -0.19 7.59 -14.62
CA GLN A 75 0.68 8.30 -15.56
C GLN A 75 0.57 7.74 -16.97
N ALA A 76 0.56 6.42 -17.12
CA ALA A 76 0.43 5.77 -18.43
C ALA A 76 -0.91 6.10 -19.10
N ASN A 77 -2.02 6.04 -18.34
CA ASN A 77 -3.34 6.34 -18.88
C ASN A 77 -3.53 7.83 -19.17
N GLN A 78 -2.97 8.73 -18.37
CA GLN A 78 -2.92 10.17 -18.70
C GLN A 78 -2.12 10.45 -19.98
N ALA A 79 -1.09 9.64 -20.26
CA ALA A 79 -0.33 9.70 -21.50
C ALA A 79 -1.03 9.00 -22.69
N GLY A 80 -2.19 8.40 -22.51
CA GLY A 80 -2.98 7.74 -23.56
C GLY A 80 -2.55 6.29 -23.85
N GLU A 81 -1.74 5.66 -22.98
CA GLU A 81 -1.21 4.31 -23.22
C GLU A 81 -2.22 3.16 -22.96
N ARG A 82 -3.35 3.44 -22.34
CA ARG A 82 -4.43 2.46 -22.01
C ARG A 82 -3.93 1.19 -21.32
N LYS A 83 -3.22 1.35 -20.21
CA LYS A 83 -2.70 0.21 -19.43
C LYS A 83 -3.70 -0.19 -18.33
N PRO A 84 -3.82 -1.50 -18.02
CA PRO A 84 -4.55 -1.96 -16.84
C PRO A 84 -3.79 -1.61 -15.56
N PHE A 85 -4.52 -1.61 -14.42
CA PHE A 85 -3.89 -1.36 -13.11
C PHE A 85 -2.87 -2.43 -12.74
N LEU A 86 -3.22 -3.69 -12.94
CA LEU A 86 -2.32 -4.82 -12.71
C LEU A 86 -1.57 -5.12 -14.01
N PRO A 87 -0.23 -5.23 -13.97
CA PRO A 87 0.56 -5.51 -15.17
C PRO A 87 0.29 -6.94 -15.68
N GLU A 88 0.34 -7.13 -16.99
CA GLU A 88 0.27 -8.46 -17.59
C GLU A 88 1.41 -9.37 -17.06
N PRO A 89 1.15 -10.66 -16.84
CA PRO A 89 -0.08 -11.42 -17.13
C PRO A 89 -1.10 -11.42 -15.99
N TYR A 90 -0.97 -10.56 -14.99
CA TYR A 90 -1.78 -10.60 -13.76
C TYR A 90 -3.14 -9.90 -13.93
N ASN A 91 -4.11 -10.38 -13.16
CA ASN A 91 -5.44 -9.79 -13.04
C ASN A 91 -5.94 -9.94 -11.59
N TRP A 92 -7.15 -9.48 -11.29
CA TRP A 92 -7.72 -9.51 -9.93
C TRP A 92 -7.96 -10.92 -9.35
N LYS A 93 -7.84 -11.98 -10.15
CA LYS A 93 -7.86 -13.37 -9.67
C LYS A 93 -6.45 -13.89 -9.37
N THR A 94 -5.45 -13.42 -10.11
CA THR A 94 -4.05 -13.91 -10.05
C THR A 94 -3.09 -12.94 -9.34
N TYR A 95 -3.54 -11.76 -8.92
CA TYR A 95 -2.68 -10.79 -8.22
C TYR A 95 -1.98 -11.35 -6.95
N PRO A 96 -2.47 -12.39 -6.24
CA PRO A 96 -1.70 -12.98 -5.16
C PRO A 96 -0.34 -13.53 -5.61
N SER A 97 -0.26 -14.10 -6.83
CA SER A 97 1.01 -14.55 -7.43
C SER A 97 1.92 -13.37 -7.77
N MET A 98 1.37 -12.27 -8.27
CA MET A 98 2.12 -11.03 -8.47
C MET A 98 2.73 -10.54 -7.14
N ASN A 99 1.96 -10.54 -6.07
CA ASN A 99 2.47 -10.14 -4.75
C ASN A 99 3.64 -11.02 -4.27
N VAL A 100 3.67 -12.30 -4.65
CA VAL A 100 4.82 -13.18 -4.35
C VAL A 100 6.05 -12.75 -5.15
N GLU A 101 5.90 -12.41 -6.43
CA GLU A 101 7.03 -11.92 -7.24
C GLU A 101 7.55 -10.56 -6.73
N LEU A 102 6.66 -9.64 -6.36
CA LEU A 102 7.03 -8.38 -5.71
C LEU A 102 7.78 -8.62 -4.40
N TRP A 103 7.33 -9.56 -3.58
CA TRP A 103 8.02 -9.97 -2.36
C TRP A 103 9.42 -10.51 -2.65
N LYS A 104 9.57 -11.43 -3.63
CA LYS A 104 10.87 -11.99 -4.05
C LYS A 104 11.86 -10.91 -4.49
N LYS A 105 11.38 -9.92 -5.27
CA LYS A 105 12.17 -8.80 -5.78
C LYS A 105 12.93 -8.04 -4.69
N HIS A 106 12.37 -8.00 -3.47
CA HIS A 106 12.91 -7.19 -2.37
C HIS A 106 13.63 -8.00 -1.27
N GLN A 107 13.93 -9.28 -1.48
CA GLN A 107 14.55 -10.10 -0.44
C GLN A 107 15.95 -9.64 -0.01
N THR A 108 16.63 -8.87 -0.85
CA THR A 108 17.93 -8.26 -0.55
C THR A 108 17.86 -6.77 -0.21
N THR A 109 16.65 -6.16 -0.24
CA THR A 109 16.48 -4.74 0.09
C THR A 109 16.65 -4.54 1.60
N PRO A 110 17.58 -3.67 2.06
CA PRO A 110 17.72 -3.36 3.47
C PRO A 110 16.48 -2.67 4.05
N LEU A 111 16.20 -2.87 5.34
CA LEU A 111 15.05 -2.25 6.02
C LEU A 111 15.05 -0.72 5.89
N ASP A 112 16.21 -0.08 6.11
CA ASP A 112 16.30 1.39 6.03
C ASP A 112 16.04 1.91 4.61
N LYS A 113 16.45 1.15 3.59
CA LYS A 113 16.10 1.45 2.19
C LYS A 113 14.60 1.29 1.94
N ALA A 114 13.98 0.23 2.44
CA ALA A 114 12.54 0.03 2.33
C ALA A 114 11.74 1.17 2.98
N LYS A 115 12.22 1.67 4.13
CA LYS A 115 11.63 2.85 4.81
C LYS A 115 11.70 4.10 3.93
N SER A 116 12.85 4.42 3.34
CA SER A 116 13.01 5.58 2.45
C SER A 116 12.14 5.45 1.21
N MET A 117 12.16 4.30 0.56
CA MET A 117 11.34 4.02 -0.63
C MET A 117 9.85 4.26 -0.37
N LEU A 118 9.32 3.80 0.77
CA LEU A 118 7.92 3.98 1.11
C LEU A 118 7.59 5.47 1.38
N LYS A 119 8.45 6.19 2.09
CA LYS A 119 8.25 7.64 2.34
C LYS A 119 8.24 8.43 1.03
N GLU A 120 9.19 8.17 0.16
CA GLU A 120 9.29 8.82 -1.16
C GLU A 120 8.08 8.51 -2.04
N SER A 121 7.65 7.24 -2.08
CA SER A 121 6.50 6.84 -2.90
C SER A 121 5.18 7.39 -2.37
N HIS A 122 4.99 7.47 -1.04
CA HIS A 122 3.82 8.14 -0.46
C HIS A 122 3.76 9.60 -0.90
N GLN A 123 4.87 10.33 -0.78
CA GLN A 123 4.94 11.74 -1.22
C GLN A 123 4.63 11.88 -2.70
N ALA A 124 5.13 10.98 -3.55
CA ALA A 124 4.85 10.99 -4.99
C ALA A 124 3.36 10.75 -5.27
N VAL A 125 2.73 9.79 -4.57
CA VAL A 125 1.28 9.53 -4.68
C VAL A 125 0.48 10.75 -4.27
N MET A 126 0.79 11.36 -3.13
CA MET A 126 0.08 12.54 -2.64
C MET A 126 0.22 13.73 -3.60
N THR A 127 1.43 13.97 -4.12
CA THR A 127 1.71 15.00 -5.12
C THR A 127 0.87 14.78 -6.39
N LEU A 128 0.76 13.54 -6.86
CA LEU A 128 -0.04 13.22 -8.04
C LEU A 128 -1.54 13.40 -7.75
N LEU A 129 -2.06 12.91 -6.62
CA LEU A 129 -3.48 12.99 -6.29
C LEU A 129 -3.97 14.44 -6.12
N VAL A 130 -3.13 15.35 -5.64
CA VAL A 130 -3.46 16.78 -5.51
C VAL A 130 -3.78 17.42 -6.86
N THR A 131 -3.22 16.92 -7.98
CA THR A 131 -3.46 17.47 -9.32
C THR A 131 -4.88 17.23 -9.84
N PHE A 132 -5.60 16.25 -9.31
CA PHE A 132 -6.95 15.91 -9.74
C PHE A 132 -8.01 16.74 -8.99
N SER A 133 -9.12 17.06 -9.66
CA SER A 133 -10.30 17.62 -9.04
C SER A 133 -11.08 16.56 -8.24
N ASP A 134 -12.01 17.00 -7.41
CA ASP A 134 -12.93 16.09 -6.70
C ASP A 134 -13.76 15.26 -7.68
N GLU A 135 -14.27 15.90 -8.74
CA GLU A 135 -15.02 15.25 -9.81
C GLU A 135 -14.20 14.17 -10.53
N GLU A 136 -12.94 14.47 -10.89
CA GLU A 136 -12.03 13.51 -11.53
C GLU A 136 -11.75 12.30 -10.65
N LEU A 137 -11.64 12.48 -9.34
CA LEU A 137 -11.39 11.41 -8.41
C LEU A 137 -12.62 10.53 -8.16
N PHE A 138 -13.83 11.10 -8.09
CA PHE A 138 -14.98 10.37 -7.56
C PHE A 138 -16.17 10.22 -8.51
N THR A 139 -16.12 10.75 -9.73
CA THR A 139 -17.16 10.48 -10.73
C THR A 139 -16.88 9.15 -11.44
N LYS A 140 -17.84 8.22 -11.34
CA LYS A 140 -17.78 6.93 -12.04
C LYS A 140 -17.84 7.13 -13.55
N GLY A 141 -16.96 6.42 -14.28
CA GLY A 141 -16.95 6.43 -15.73
C GLY A 141 -16.42 7.72 -16.36
N LEU A 142 -15.88 8.64 -15.57
CA LEU A 142 -15.24 9.85 -16.11
C LEU A 142 -13.96 9.46 -16.90
N PHE A 143 -13.20 8.54 -16.36
CA PHE A 143 -12.08 7.91 -17.06
C PHE A 143 -12.47 6.47 -17.48
N ASP A 144 -12.34 6.13 -18.75
CA ASP A 144 -12.67 4.81 -19.30
C ASP A 144 -11.77 3.70 -18.71
N TRP A 145 -10.56 4.04 -18.31
CA TRP A 145 -9.58 3.13 -17.72
C TRP A 145 -9.83 2.78 -16.24
N THR A 146 -10.76 3.45 -15.55
CA THR A 146 -11.15 3.09 -14.18
C THR A 146 -12.24 2.02 -14.11
N GLY A 147 -12.77 1.59 -15.25
CA GLY A 147 -13.84 0.60 -15.34
C GLY A 147 -15.12 1.06 -14.65
N THR A 148 -15.71 0.20 -13.83
CA THR A 148 -16.93 0.51 -13.06
C THR A 148 -16.68 1.24 -11.74
N SER A 149 -15.42 1.53 -11.42
CA SER A 149 -15.01 2.18 -10.18
C SER A 149 -14.67 3.66 -10.42
N THR A 150 -14.05 4.29 -9.44
CA THR A 150 -13.55 5.66 -9.51
C THR A 150 -12.04 5.66 -9.29
N LEU A 151 -11.34 6.68 -9.80
CA LEU A 151 -9.92 6.86 -9.55
C LEU A 151 -9.64 6.96 -8.04
N GLY A 152 -10.47 7.71 -7.31
CA GLY A 152 -10.39 7.84 -5.86
C GLY A 152 -10.51 6.51 -5.11
N SER A 153 -11.33 5.57 -5.60
CA SER A 153 -11.43 4.23 -5.02
C SER A 153 -10.12 3.44 -5.09
N TYR A 154 -9.40 3.52 -6.21
CA TYR A 154 -8.07 2.92 -6.34
C TYR A 154 -7.07 3.60 -5.42
N ALA A 155 -7.08 4.94 -5.36
CA ALA A 155 -6.21 5.70 -4.48
C ALA A 155 -6.44 5.37 -2.99
N VAL A 156 -7.69 5.32 -2.52
CA VAL A 156 -8.04 4.90 -1.15
C VAL A 156 -7.54 3.49 -0.86
N SER A 157 -7.69 2.58 -1.82
CA SER A 157 -7.24 1.19 -1.67
C SER A 157 -5.73 1.11 -1.50
N ALA A 158 -4.97 1.79 -2.37
CA ALA A 158 -3.50 1.74 -2.36
C ALA A 158 -2.87 2.58 -1.22
N THR A 159 -3.60 3.45 -0.57
CA THR A 159 -3.12 4.30 0.54
C THR A 159 -3.80 3.95 1.86
N ALA A 160 -4.84 4.66 2.24
CA ALA A 160 -5.47 4.58 3.56
C ALA A 160 -5.84 3.15 3.98
N SER A 161 -6.44 2.35 3.08
CA SER A 161 -6.84 0.97 3.38
C SER A 161 -5.63 0.05 3.57
N HIS A 162 -4.58 0.21 2.74
CA HIS A 162 -3.33 -0.53 2.90
C HIS A 162 -2.58 -0.14 4.18
N TYR A 163 -2.60 1.14 4.57
CA TYR A 163 -1.98 1.57 5.83
C TYR A 163 -2.72 1.02 7.05
N ASP A 164 -4.06 0.97 7.04
CA ASP A 164 -4.85 0.34 8.10
C ASP A 164 -4.48 -1.16 8.25
N TRP A 165 -4.36 -1.86 7.13
CA TRP A 165 -3.90 -3.24 7.09
C TRP A 165 -2.49 -3.41 7.67
N ALA A 166 -1.54 -2.56 7.25
CA ALA A 166 -0.16 -2.58 7.73
C ALA A 166 -0.08 -2.31 9.23
N MET A 167 -0.81 -1.31 9.74
CA MET A 167 -0.87 -1.01 11.17
C MET A 167 -1.41 -2.17 12.00
N LYS A 168 -2.41 -2.91 11.50
CA LYS A 168 -2.91 -4.11 12.16
C LYS A 168 -1.80 -5.16 12.32
N LYS A 169 -1.00 -5.36 11.28
CA LYS A 169 0.10 -6.32 11.26
C LYS A 169 1.26 -5.89 12.18
N ILE A 170 1.62 -4.61 12.17
CA ILE A 170 2.64 -4.06 13.09
C ILE A 170 2.22 -4.23 14.56
N LYS A 171 0.96 -3.91 14.89
CA LYS A 171 0.45 -4.10 16.26
C LYS A 171 0.52 -5.57 16.70
N ALA A 172 0.25 -6.51 15.79
CA ALA A 172 0.41 -7.93 16.06
C ALA A 172 1.87 -8.28 16.32
N HIS A 173 2.80 -7.76 15.51
CA HIS A 173 4.24 -7.96 15.68
C HIS A 173 4.74 -7.41 17.03
N ILE A 174 4.41 -6.18 17.39
CA ILE A 174 4.76 -5.60 18.70
C ILE A 174 4.26 -6.49 19.83
N LYS A 175 2.99 -6.92 19.78
CA LYS A 175 2.38 -7.76 20.82
C LYS A 175 3.06 -9.12 20.97
N THR A 176 3.55 -9.72 19.88
CA THR A 176 4.25 -11.01 19.92
C THR A 176 5.71 -10.88 20.34
N SER A 177 6.34 -9.73 20.10
CA SER A 177 7.73 -9.45 20.48
C SER A 177 7.90 -9.04 21.94
N THR A 178 6.82 -8.68 22.64
CA THR A 178 6.86 -8.23 24.05
C THR A 178 6.37 -9.30 25.03
N LYS A 179 6.20 -10.54 24.58
CA LYS A 179 5.92 -11.71 25.41
C LYS A 179 7.24 -12.42 25.79
#